data_a426b39733983a0da35e335d687a04c1
#
_entry.id   a426b39733983a0da35e335d687a04c1
#
_cell.length_a   1.000
_cell.length_b   1.000
_cell.length_c   1.000
_cell.angle_alpha   90.00
_cell.angle_beta   90.00
_cell.angle_gamma   90.00
#
_symmetry.space_group_name_H-M   'P 1'
#
loop_
_entity.id
_entity.type
_entity.pdbx_description
1 polymer ?
#
loop_
_entity_poly.entity_id
_entity_poly.type
_entity_poly.pdbx_seq_one_letter_code
_entity_poly.pdbx_strand_id
1 'polypeptide(L)'
;MKKSENLDLITIGRSSVDLYGSQIGGRLEDMRTFQKYIGGSPTNIAAGAARLGLKSAIITRVGNEHMGRFIVEQLKKEGVNTDGIKIDQERLTALVILGIRNKNDFPLIFYRENCADMALSTNDIDKKFISRAKCVCATGTHLSNVNVEGATIKAISIARKLKKKTVLDIDFRPNLWGLSDHNDGENRFIESRHVTKKLQKNLRLFDLIVGTEEEFHIAGGINHTIKALKNVRSLTEAVLVCKRGPYGASIFENTIKSNLEKGITGRNFKIEVFNVLGAGDGFMAGLLRGWLKNKNWETCLDFANACGAIAVSRHGCTPSYPSWEELSFFLKKGIKNPVLRKDQDLENIHWSTTRKGNIKKILIFAFDHRTQFEQLVNKLNSSKKKISLFKNLCLKAALKVSNKKNGFGIICDDLYGREILHKASDHNLWIARPAELPKSCPVQFGNDVGENCYGLIEWPKNHIVKLLCYFNPKDTESIKIKQERSLISLYRSCRQNNLEFLLEIITSKECEANDEDILNVVNNIYRIGVRPDWWKLEPLLSLIHISEPTRQEAISYAV
;
A
#
# COMPACT_ATOMS: atom_id res chain seq x y z
N MET A 1 -26.13 17.52 -6.12
CA MET A 1 -25.58 17.01 -4.83
C MET A 1 -25.14 15.57 -5.03
N LYS A 2 -23.82 15.25 -4.89
CA LYS A 2 -23.38 13.84 -4.87
C LYS A 2 -24.05 13.14 -3.69
N LYS A 3 -24.76 12.03 -3.92
CA LYS A 3 -25.27 11.16 -2.84
C LYS A 3 -24.13 10.88 -1.88
N SER A 4 -24.29 11.20 -0.59
CA SER A 4 -23.28 10.93 0.42
C SER A 4 -23.04 9.43 0.47
N GLU A 5 -21.82 9.00 0.18
CA GLU A 5 -21.46 7.59 0.18
C GLU A 5 -21.53 7.05 1.62
N ASN A 6 -22.24 5.92 1.82
CA ASN A 6 -22.27 5.25 3.11
C ASN A 6 -20.92 4.56 3.37
N LEU A 7 -20.30 4.86 4.50
CA LEU A 7 -19.02 4.30 4.94
C LEU A 7 -19.26 3.09 5.86
N ASP A 8 -18.40 2.07 5.75
CA ASP A 8 -18.40 0.97 6.71
C ASP A 8 -17.63 1.36 7.98
N LEU A 9 -16.50 2.08 7.82
CA LEU A 9 -15.54 2.41 8.89
C LEU A 9 -15.04 3.85 8.77
N ILE A 10 -14.97 4.55 9.88
CA ILE A 10 -14.14 5.74 10.07
C ILE A 10 -13.09 5.43 11.13
N THR A 11 -11.81 5.58 10.83
CA THR A 11 -10.74 5.61 11.84
C THR A 11 -10.46 7.05 12.25
N ILE A 12 -10.04 7.27 13.50
CA ILE A 12 -9.66 8.60 13.96
C ILE A 12 -8.29 8.55 14.61
N GLY A 13 -7.43 9.48 14.19
CA GLY A 13 -6.20 9.69 14.93
C GLY A 13 -4.98 10.02 14.08
N ARG A 14 -3.80 9.51 14.52
CA ARG A 14 -2.51 9.88 13.98
C ARG A 14 -2.29 9.42 12.55
N SER A 15 -1.53 10.26 11.83
CA SER A 15 -1.08 9.99 10.49
C SER A 15 0.34 10.51 10.32
N SER A 16 1.24 9.69 9.82
CA SER A 16 2.64 10.02 9.64
C SER A 16 3.17 9.54 8.30
N VAL A 17 4.34 10.04 7.93
CA VAL A 17 5.18 9.40 6.92
C VAL A 17 6.21 8.56 7.63
N ASP A 18 6.29 7.29 7.28
CA ASP A 18 7.26 6.37 7.84
C ASP A 18 8.37 6.10 6.80
N LEU A 19 9.61 6.35 7.20
CA LEU A 19 10.82 6.07 6.42
C LEU A 19 11.47 4.80 6.95
N TYR A 20 11.31 3.71 6.20
CA TYR A 20 11.88 2.41 6.51
C TYR A 20 13.24 2.25 5.85
N GLY A 21 14.29 1.98 6.63
CA GLY A 21 15.60 1.65 6.11
C GLY A 21 15.55 0.43 5.19
N SER A 22 16.19 0.54 4.02
CA SER A 22 16.19 -0.55 3.03
C SER A 22 17.23 -1.63 3.32
N GLN A 23 18.23 -1.34 4.14
CA GLN A 23 19.28 -2.29 4.54
C GLN A 23 18.84 -3.06 5.78
N ILE A 24 18.50 -4.34 5.61
CA ILE A 24 18.04 -5.20 6.70
C ILE A 24 19.23 -5.76 7.47
N GLY A 25 19.17 -5.74 8.80
CA GLY A 25 20.21 -6.23 9.69
C GLY A 25 21.27 -5.17 10.09
N GLY A 26 21.25 -3.98 9.47
CA GLY A 26 22.13 -2.86 9.81
C GLY A 26 21.60 -2.02 10.97
N ARG A 27 22.49 -1.22 11.59
CA ARG A 27 22.07 -0.17 12.53
C ARG A 27 21.38 0.96 11.77
N LEU A 28 20.54 1.74 12.46
CA LEU A 28 19.84 2.85 11.82
C LEU A 28 20.82 3.91 11.27
N GLU A 29 21.94 4.13 11.97
CA GLU A 29 23.02 5.04 11.57
C GLU A 29 23.72 4.64 10.28
N ASP A 30 23.68 3.35 9.92
CA ASP A 30 24.36 2.80 8.73
C ASP A 30 23.40 2.70 7.52
N MET A 31 22.14 3.13 7.68
CA MET A 31 21.15 3.11 6.59
C MET A 31 21.49 4.15 5.53
N ARG A 32 21.59 3.72 4.28
CA ARG A 32 21.89 4.62 3.14
C ARG A 32 20.64 5.05 2.39
N THR A 33 19.62 4.20 2.37
CA THR A 33 18.38 4.44 1.60
C THR A 33 17.16 4.10 2.44
N PHE A 34 16.08 4.83 2.21
CA PHE A 34 14.83 4.65 2.91
C PHE A 34 13.66 4.54 1.93
N GLN A 35 12.74 3.64 2.22
CA GLN A 35 11.47 3.54 1.52
C GLN A 35 10.40 4.32 2.29
N LYS A 36 9.64 5.13 1.57
CA LYS A 36 8.63 6.01 2.13
C LYS A 36 7.25 5.36 2.10
N TYR A 37 6.59 5.28 3.26
CA TYR A 37 5.25 4.74 3.41
C TYR A 37 4.36 5.68 4.22
N ILE A 38 3.05 5.49 4.15
CA ILE A 38 2.12 6.07 5.11
C ILE A 38 2.20 5.29 6.42
N GLY A 39 2.09 5.99 7.54
CA GLY A 39 2.17 5.41 8.88
C GLY A 39 1.11 5.97 9.83
N GLY A 40 1.13 5.45 11.05
CA GLY A 40 0.13 5.70 12.07
C GLY A 40 -0.97 4.64 12.09
N SER A 41 -1.22 4.04 13.26
CA SER A 41 -2.17 2.93 13.40
C SER A 41 -3.54 3.21 12.80
N PRO A 42 -4.22 4.35 13.03
CA PRO A 42 -5.51 4.64 12.38
C PRO A 42 -5.42 4.73 10.86
N THR A 43 -4.33 5.27 10.34
CA THR A 43 -4.06 5.37 8.90
C THR A 43 -3.89 3.99 8.28
N ASN A 44 -3.09 3.15 8.93
CA ASN A 44 -2.83 1.77 8.50
C ASN A 44 -4.11 0.92 8.53
N ILE A 45 -4.90 1.02 9.61
CA ILE A 45 -6.19 0.32 9.74
C ILE A 45 -7.16 0.75 8.63
N ALA A 46 -7.24 2.05 8.33
CA ALA A 46 -8.11 2.55 7.24
C ALA A 46 -7.69 1.98 5.87
N ALA A 47 -6.39 1.99 5.57
CA ALA A 47 -5.85 1.46 4.33
C ALA A 47 -6.02 -0.07 4.22
N GLY A 48 -5.69 -0.82 5.29
CA GLY A 48 -5.90 -2.26 5.34
C GLY A 48 -7.38 -2.65 5.19
N ALA A 49 -8.28 -1.93 5.84
CA ALA A 49 -9.73 -2.14 5.72
C ALA A 49 -10.23 -1.87 4.28
N ALA A 50 -9.71 -0.82 3.61
CA ALA A 50 -10.03 -0.53 2.22
C ALA A 50 -9.58 -1.66 1.28
N ARG A 51 -8.35 -2.17 1.45
CA ARG A 51 -7.83 -3.31 0.68
C ARG A 51 -8.67 -4.57 0.84
N LEU A 52 -9.26 -4.75 2.02
CA LEU A 52 -10.20 -5.84 2.30
C LEU A 52 -11.64 -5.55 1.82
N GLY A 53 -11.87 -4.48 1.09
CA GLY A 53 -13.16 -4.14 0.46
C GLY A 53 -14.17 -3.50 1.41
N LEU A 54 -13.73 -2.88 2.53
CA LEU A 54 -14.57 -1.98 3.32
C LEU A 54 -14.49 -0.56 2.77
N LYS A 55 -15.59 0.17 2.79
CA LYS A 55 -15.60 1.60 2.53
C LYS A 55 -15.10 2.34 3.76
N SER A 56 -13.79 2.54 3.81
CA SER A 56 -13.12 3.17 4.96
C SER A 56 -12.86 4.66 4.74
N ALA A 57 -12.73 5.40 5.82
CA ALA A 57 -12.36 6.80 5.87
C ALA A 57 -11.49 7.08 7.10
N ILE A 58 -10.83 8.23 7.12
CA ILE A 58 -10.03 8.66 8.28
C ILE A 58 -10.32 10.10 8.67
N ILE A 59 -10.35 10.36 9.97
CA ILE A 59 -10.33 11.71 10.56
C ILE A 59 -8.93 11.94 11.14
N THR A 60 -8.19 12.88 10.56
CA THR A 60 -6.83 13.25 10.96
C THR A 60 -6.48 14.66 10.49
N ARG A 61 -5.28 15.13 10.85
CA ARG A 61 -4.68 16.33 10.26
C ARG A 61 -3.33 15.99 9.63
N VAL A 62 -2.97 16.69 8.55
CA VAL A 62 -1.68 16.63 7.89
C VAL A 62 -1.22 18.04 7.53
N GLY A 63 0.07 18.27 7.40
CA GLY A 63 0.63 19.56 7.03
C GLY A 63 0.31 19.96 5.58
N ASN A 64 0.34 21.26 5.29
CA ASN A 64 0.21 21.80 3.94
C ASN A 64 1.55 21.77 3.19
N GLU A 65 2.19 20.61 3.15
CA GLU A 65 3.50 20.40 2.51
C GLU A 65 3.55 19.03 1.80
N HIS A 66 4.70 18.68 1.23
CA HIS A 66 4.85 17.50 0.34
C HIS A 66 4.51 16.17 1.03
N MET A 67 4.82 16.02 2.33
CA MET A 67 4.53 14.79 3.07
C MET A 67 3.04 14.67 3.40
N GLY A 68 2.38 15.79 3.73
CA GLY A 68 0.92 15.82 3.91
C GLY A 68 0.17 15.50 2.61
N ARG A 69 0.60 16.08 1.49
CA ARG A 69 0.05 15.71 0.17
C ARG A 69 0.27 14.25 -0.17
N PHE A 70 1.47 13.71 0.10
CA PHE A 70 1.76 12.29 -0.10
C PHE A 70 0.79 11.39 0.66
N ILE A 71 0.51 11.69 1.94
CA ILE A 71 -0.45 10.89 2.73
C ILE A 71 -1.84 10.90 2.08
N VAL A 72 -2.34 12.09 1.72
CA VAL A 72 -3.68 12.23 1.10
C VAL A 72 -3.77 11.47 -0.22
N GLU A 73 -2.76 11.59 -1.07
CA GLU A 73 -2.71 10.92 -2.37
C GLU A 73 -2.60 9.40 -2.23
N GLN A 74 -1.73 8.93 -1.32
CA GLN A 74 -1.57 7.51 -1.09
C GLN A 74 -2.84 6.88 -0.50
N LEU A 75 -3.50 7.54 0.46
CA LEU A 75 -4.77 7.08 1.00
C LEU A 75 -5.87 6.99 -0.07
N LYS A 76 -5.92 7.98 -0.98
CA LYS A 76 -6.83 7.92 -2.13
C LYS A 76 -6.52 6.74 -3.06
N LYS A 77 -5.24 6.46 -3.31
CA LYS A 77 -4.80 5.27 -4.08
C LYS A 77 -5.22 3.96 -3.40
N GLU A 78 -5.15 3.90 -2.07
CA GLU A 78 -5.62 2.76 -1.28
C GLU A 78 -7.16 2.64 -1.24
N GLY A 79 -7.89 3.61 -1.76
CA GLY A 79 -9.36 3.63 -1.77
C GLY A 79 -9.99 4.14 -0.47
N VAL A 80 -9.20 4.80 0.38
CA VAL A 80 -9.70 5.44 1.61
C VAL A 80 -10.34 6.80 1.28
N ASN A 81 -11.52 7.06 1.82
CA ASN A 81 -12.15 8.37 1.73
C ASN A 81 -11.39 9.38 2.61
N THR A 82 -10.94 10.47 2.02
CA THR A 82 -10.10 11.49 2.66
C THR A 82 -10.84 12.77 3.04
N ASP A 83 -12.18 12.80 2.95
CA ASP A 83 -12.99 13.99 3.27
C ASP A 83 -12.86 14.43 4.75
N GLY A 84 -12.47 13.52 5.63
CA GLY A 84 -12.22 13.78 7.06
C GLY A 84 -10.83 14.33 7.37
N ILE A 85 -9.93 14.45 6.39
CA ILE A 85 -8.58 14.96 6.61
C ILE A 85 -8.61 16.49 6.60
N LYS A 86 -8.03 17.11 7.65
CA LYS A 86 -7.82 18.55 7.73
C LYS A 86 -6.38 18.90 7.38
N ILE A 87 -6.22 19.97 6.62
CA ILE A 87 -4.90 20.48 6.24
C ILE A 87 -4.49 21.55 7.25
N ASP A 88 -3.39 21.31 7.95
CA ASP A 88 -2.78 22.27 8.87
C ASP A 88 -1.88 23.22 8.08
N GLN A 89 -2.07 24.53 8.28
CA GLN A 89 -1.31 25.56 7.54
C GLN A 89 0.02 25.92 8.23
N GLU A 90 0.19 25.53 9.49
CA GLU A 90 1.32 25.98 10.31
C GLU A 90 2.26 24.82 10.68
N ARG A 91 1.71 23.61 10.81
CA ARG A 91 2.45 22.46 11.33
C ARG A 91 2.84 21.49 10.23
N LEU A 92 4.01 20.87 10.40
CA LEU A 92 4.48 19.81 9.53
C LEU A 92 3.75 18.49 9.82
N THR A 93 3.73 17.63 8.81
CA THR A 93 3.30 16.24 8.95
C THR A 93 4.29 15.46 9.82
N ALA A 94 3.78 14.58 10.67
CA ALA A 94 4.60 13.71 11.52
C ALA A 94 5.47 12.78 10.67
N LEU A 95 6.70 12.52 11.15
CA LEU A 95 7.67 11.64 10.50
C LEU A 95 8.13 10.57 11.49
N VAL A 96 8.30 9.36 11.01
CA VAL A 96 8.94 8.25 11.74
C VAL A 96 10.07 7.71 10.90
N ILE A 97 11.25 7.56 11.49
CA ILE A 97 12.42 6.93 10.84
C ILE A 97 12.69 5.63 11.58
N LEU A 98 12.87 4.55 10.83
CA LEU A 98 13.08 3.25 11.45
C LEU A 98 13.94 2.32 10.58
N GLY A 99 14.59 1.39 11.25
CA GLY A 99 15.32 0.27 10.67
C GLY A 99 14.74 -1.06 11.10
N ILE A 100 15.10 -2.12 10.40
CA ILE A 100 14.78 -3.50 10.77
C ILE A 100 16.11 -4.23 10.92
N ARG A 101 16.54 -4.51 12.16
CA ARG A 101 17.74 -5.32 12.42
C ARG A 101 17.39 -6.80 12.44
N ASN A 102 16.32 -7.15 13.10
CA ASN A 102 15.75 -8.51 13.11
C ASN A 102 14.27 -8.44 13.54
N LYS A 103 13.63 -9.60 13.73
CA LYS A 103 12.22 -9.68 14.11
C LYS A 103 11.87 -9.03 15.46
N ASN A 104 12.84 -8.85 16.37
CA ASN A 104 12.66 -8.33 17.71
C ASN A 104 13.32 -6.96 17.92
N ASP A 105 14.20 -6.53 17.01
CA ASP A 105 15.01 -5.33 17.12
C ASP A 105 14.78 -4.46 15.86
N PHE A 106 14.09 -3.35 16.05
CA PHE A 106 13.68 -2.41 15.00
C PHE A 106 13.74 -0.98 15.55
N PRO A 107 14.95 -0.40 15.67
CA PRO A 107 15.11 0.95 16.19
C PRO A 107 14.25 1.92 15.41
N LEU A 108 13.54 2.79 16.12
CA LEU A 108 12.66 3.78 15.51
C LEU A 108 12.66 5.10 16.30
N ILE A 109 12.56 6.20 15.58
CA ILE A 109 12.54 7.56 16.12
C ILE A 109 11.27 8.25 15.63
N PHE A 110 10.50 8.81 16.57
CA PHE A 110 9.32 9.61 16.30
C PHE A 110 9.64 11.10 16.23
N TYR A 111 9.58 11.70 15.06
CA TYR A 111 9.60 13.14 14.87
C TYR A 111 8.17 13.67 14.88
N ARG A 112 7.59 13.80 16.08
CA ARG A 112 6.16 14.13 16.25
C ARG A 112 5.89 15.33 17.17
N GLU A 113 6.89 16.06 17.59
CA GLU A 113 6.68 17.25 18.40
C GLU A 113 5.94 18.33 17.61
N ASN A 114 4.82 18.81 18.15
CA ASN A 114 3.98 19.84 17.54
C ASN A 114 3.58 19.58 16.09
N CYS A 115 3.45 18.32 15.66
CA CYS A 115 3.03 17.97 14.31
C CYS A 115 1.53 18.19 14.09
N ALA A 116 1.12 18.21 12.81
CA ALA A 116 -0.24 18.49 12.39
C ALA A 116 -1.27 17.57 13.05
N ASP A 117 -1.01 16.25 13.11
CA ASP A 117 -1.92 15.26 13.70
C ASP A 117 -2.10 15.44 15.23
N MET A 118 -1.12 16.05 15.92
CA MET A 118 -1.23 16.40 17.34
C MET A 118 -2.13 17.63 17.60
N ALA A 119 -2.44 18.38 16.55
CA ALA A 119 -3.34 19.54 16.62
C ALA A 119 -4.80 19.18 16.27
N LEU A 120 -5.11 17.91 16.05
CA LEU A 120 -6.49 17.46 15.87
C LEU A 120 -7.33 17.86 17.10
N SER A 121 -8.43 18.57 16.86
CA SER A 121 -9.24 19.18 17.92
C SER A 121 -10.72 18.86 17.79
N THR A 122 -11.49 19.22 18.79
CA THR A 122 -12.94 19.06 18.76
C THR A 122 -13.61 19.81 17.60
N ASN A 123 -13.01 20.89 17.10
CA ASN A 123 -13.54 21.67 15.98
C ASN A 123 -13.44 20.92 14.64
N ASP A 124 -12.55 19.95 14.54
CA ASP A 124 -12.34 19.14 13.34
C ASP A 124 -13.40 18.02 13.20
N ILE A 125 -14.20 17.78 14.23
CA ILE A 125 -15.14 16.68 14.31
C ILE A 125 -16.52 17.09 13.78
N ASP A 126 -16.85 16.60 12.58
CA ASP A 126 -18.15 16.84 11.94
C ASP A 126 -19.13 15.67 12.20
N LYS A 127 -20.26 15.99 12.83
CA LYS A 127 -21.35 15.04 13.09
C LYS A 127 -21.93 14.45 11.80
N LYS A 128 -22.04 15.26 10.74
CA LYS A 128 -22.57 14.79 9.44
C LYS A 128 -21.63 13.76 8.81
N PHE A 129 -20.31 13.95 8.91
CA PHE A 129 -19.34 12.99 8.43
C PHE A 129 -19.42 11.66 9.19
N ILE A 130 -19.46 11.72 10.54
CA ILE A 130 -19.58 10.52 11.39
C ILE A 130 -20.90 9.76 11.11
N SER A 131 -21.99 10.47 10.84
CA SER A 131 -23.29 9.83 10.58
C SER A 131 -23.29 8.90 9.36
N ARG A 132 -22.35 9.09 8.43
CA ARG A 132 -22.17 8.25 7.23
C ARG A 132 -21.61 6.85 7.55
N ALA A 133 -20.98 6.67 8.72
CA ALA A 133 -20.30 5.41 9.06
C ALA A 133 -21.21 4.43 9.80
N LYS A 134 -20.87 3.13 9.66
CA LYS A 134 -21.42 2.07 10.52
C LYS A 134 -20.64 1.93 11.81
N CYS A 135 -19.33 2.24 11.77
CA CYS A 135 -18.38 2.06 12.85
C CYS A 135 -17.37 3.21 12.91
N VAL A 136 -16.98 3.60 14.13
CA VAL A 136 -15.85 4.50 14.39
C VAL A 136 -14.82 3.77 15.24
N CYS A 137 -13.56 3.73 14.75
CA CYS A 137 -12.43 3.09 15.42
C CYS A 137 -11.43 4.15 15.89
N ALA A 138 -11.12 4.13 17.17
CA ALA A 138 -10.10 4.97 17.80
C ALA A 138 -8.92 4.13 18.29
N THR A 139 -7.75 4.75 18.47
CA THR A 139 -6.58 4.13 19.07
C THR A 139 -6.21 4.83 20.38
N GLY A 140 -5.71 4.06 21.35
CA GLY A 140 -5.43 4.57 22.71
C GLY A 140 -4.30 5.58 22.77
N THR A 141 -3.35 5.56 21.85
CA THR A 141 -2.32 6.60 21.72
C THR A 141 -2.89 8.01 21.60
N HIS A 142 -4.10 8.17 21.06
CA HIS A 142 -4.75 9.48 20.95
C HIS A 142 -5.33 10.02 22.26
N LEU A 143 -5.34 9.21 23.29
CA LEU A 143 -5.69 9.66 24.64
C LEU A 143 -4.49 10.30 25.38
N SER A 144 -3.28 10.29 24.80
CA SER A 144 -2.08 10.85 25.41
C SER A 144 -2.03 12.39 25.41
N ASN A 145 -2.64 13.04 24.41
CA ASN A 145 -2.65 14.49 24.25
C ASN A 145 -4.06 15.04 24.46
N VAL A 146 -4.21 16.13 25.23
CA VAL A 146 -5.52 16.70 25.65
C VAL A 146 -6.41 17.08 24.45
N ASN A 147 -5.83 17.72 23.42
CA ASN A 147 -6.60 18.17 22.26
C ASN A 147 -7.11 16.97 21.45
N VAL A 148 -6.24 16.01 21.19
CA VAL A 148 -6.56 14.80 20.41
C VAL A 148 -7.49 13.88 21.20
N GLU A 149 -7.33 13.76 22.52
CA GLU A 149 -8.27 13.09 23.42
C GLU A 149 -9.67 13.70 23.28
N GLY A 150 -9.77 15.03 23.38
CA GLY A 150 -11.04 15.74 23.23
C GLY A 150 -11.73 15.48 21.90
N ALA A 151 -10.97 15.52 20.80
CA ALA A 151 -11.47 15.19 19.46
C ALA A 151 -11.96 13.73 19.37
N THR A 152 -11.14 12.80 19.86
CA THR A 152 -11.45 11.36 19.83
C THR A 152 -12.72 11.05 20.64
N ILE A 153 -12.80 11.53 21.88
CA ILE A 153 -13.98 11.31 22.73
C ILE A 153 -15.22 11.97 22.15
N LYS A 154 -15.10 13.16 21.55
CA LYS A 154 -16.22 13.80 20.84
C LYS A 154 -16.72 12.93 19.67
N ALA A 155 -15.81 12.40 18.84
CA ALA A 155 -16.17 11.54 17.73
C ALA A 155 -16.87 10.25 18.16
N ILE A 156 -16.34 9.57 19.17
CA ILE A 156 -16.92 8.35 19.77
C ILE A 156 -18.28 8.66 20.42
N SER A 157 -18.40 9.76 21.15
CA SER A 157 -19.67 10.17 21.77
C SER A 157 -20.75 10.47 20.74
N ILE A 158 -20.41 11.10 19.62
CA ILE A 158 -21.34 11.32 18.50
C ILE A 158 -21.74 9.96 17.88
N ALA A 159 -20.77 9.06 17.63
CA ALA A 159 -21.05 7.73 17.09
C ALA A 159 -22.05 6.97 17.97
N ARG A 160 -21.84 6.93 19.28
CA ARG A 160 -22.75 6.28 20.25
C ARG A 160 -24.14 6.90 20.24
N LYS A 161 -24.25 8.24 20.27
CA LYS A 161 -25.55 8.95 20.17
C LYS A 161 -26.29 8.59 18.88
N LEU A 162 -25.58 8.30 17.81
CA LEU A 162 -26.12 7.86 16.51
C LEU A 162 -26.27 6.33 16.40
N LYS A 163 -26.09 5.60 17.51
CA LYS A 163 -26.17 4.12 17.56
C LYS A 163 -25.22 3.43 16.57
N LYS A 164 -24.04 4.01 16.34
CA LYS A 164 -22.97 3.42 15.53
C LYS A 164 -22.07 2.58 16.42
N LYS A 165 -21.48 1.53 15.84
CA LYS A 165 -20.47 0.70 16.51
C LYS A 165 -19.23 1.51 16.85
N THR A 166 -18.62 1.25 17.99
CA THR A 166 -17.40 1.93 18.47
C THR A 166 -16.32 0.93 18.84
N VAL A 167 -15.08 1.18 18.40
CA VAL A 167 -13.95 0.27 18.59
C VAL A 167 -12.77 1.02 19.17
N LEU A 168 -12.07 0.40 20.11
CA LEU A 168 -10.77 0.82 20.63
C LEU A 168 -9.72 -0.25 20.30
N ASP A 169 -8.68 0.14 19.56
CA ASP A 169 -7.39 -0.54 19.63
C ASP A 169 -6.57 0.13 20.73
N ILE A 170 -6.15 -0.60 21.74
CA ILE A 170 -5.43 -0.01 22.88
C ILE A 170 -4.14 0.65 22.41
N ASP A 171 -3.44 0.06 21.42
CA ASP A 171 -2.26 0.66 20.71
C ASP A 171 -1.37 1.48 21.66
N PHE A 172 -0.88 0.84 22.71
CA PHE A 172 -0.03 1.51 23.68
C PHE A 172 1.39 1.65 23.16
N ARG A 173 1.90 2.88 23.22
CA ARG A 173 3.28 3.23 22.84
C ARG A 173 3.87 4.14 23.91
N PRO A 174 4.74 3.63 24.79
CA PRO A 174 5.31 4.42 25.90
C PRO A 174 5.89 5.77 25.46
N ASN A 175 6.66 5.78 24.37
CA ASN A 175 7.25 7.01 23.83
C ASN A 175 6.20 8.07 23.49
N LEU A 176 5.08 7.68 22.88
CA LEU A 176 4.00 8.60 22.52
C LEU A 176 3.18 9.09 23.71
N TRP A 177 3.37 8.48 24.89
CA TRP A 177 2.83 8.92 26.17
C TRP A 177 3.83 9.70 27.02
N GLY A 178 5.05 9.95 26.48
CA GLY A 178 6.11 10.63 27.21
C GLY A 178 6.69 9.81 28.36
N LEU A 179 6.65 8.47 28.26
CA LEU A 179 7.15 7.56 29.30
C LEU A 179 8.54 7.01 28.99
N SER A 180 9.07 7.25 27.80
CA SER A 180 10.41 6.85 27.38
C SER A 180 11.04 7.91 26.50
N ASP A 181 12.36 7.87 26.39
CA ASP A 181 13.15 8.79 25.59
C ASP A 181 13.04 8.48 24.08
N HIS A 182 13.58 9.38 23.27
CA HIS A 182 13.56 9.22 21.80
C HIS A 182 14.32 7.98 21.32
N ASN A 183 15.30 7.48 22.09
CA ASN A 183 16.09 6.29 21.77
C ASN A 183 15.35 4.97 22.05
N ASP A 184 14.21 5.03 22.72
CA ASP A 184 13.43 3.87 23.17
C ASP A 184 12.10 3.75 22.42
N GLY A 185 12.05 4.21 21.19
CA GLY A 185 10.83 4.20 20.36
C GLY A 185 10.22 2.83 20.13
N GLU A 186 11.03 1.76 20.16
CA GLU A 186 10.62 0.37 20.02
C GLU A 186 10.00 -0.22 21.28
N ASN A 187 10.16 0.37 22.46
CA ASN A 187 9.59 -0.15 23.70
C ASN A 187 8.07 -0.29 23.60
N ARG A 188 7.56 -1.46 24.03
CA ARG A 188 6.15 -1.81 23.91
C ARG A 188 5.38 -1.70 25.23
N PHE A 189 6.07 -1.77 26.36
CA PHE A 189 5.44 -1.75 27.66
C PHE A 189 6.28 -0.98 28.69
N ILE A 190 5.65 -0.01 29.32
CA ILE A 190 6.12 0.66 30.56
C ILE A 190 4.89 0.81 31.44
N GLU A 191 4.95 0.32 32.68
CA GLU A 191 3.86 0.44 33.63
C GLU A 191 3.58 1.93 33.93
N SER A 192 2.31 2.35 33.86
CA SER A 192 1.91 3.73 34.16
C SER A 192 0.49 3.81 34.69
N ARG A 193 0.36 4.15 35.98
CA ARG A 193 -0.96 4.38 36.59
C ARG A 193 -1.74 5.52 35.94
N HIS A 194 -1.03 6.53 35.42
CA HIS A 194 -1.67 7.64 34.70
C HIS A 194 -2.35 7.14 33.42
N VAL A 195 -1.66 6.36 32.59
CA VAL A 195 -2.21 5.76 31.38
C VAL A 195 -3.37 4.82 31.71
N THR A 196 -3.19 3.95 32.70
CA THR A 196 -4.24 3.04 33.16
C THR A 196 -5.52 3.82 33.49
N LYS A 197 -5.45 4.84 34.32
CA LYS A 197 -6.63 5.66 34.69
C LYS A 197 -7.29 6.32 33.49
N LYS A 198 -6.50 6.84 32.55
CA LYS A 198 -7.01 7.45 31.32
C LYS A 198 -7.73 6.45 30.43
N LEU A 199 -7.16 5.27 30.23
CA LEU A 199 -7.80 4.19 29.47
C LEU A 199 -9.11 3.76 30.15
N GLN A 200 -9.07 3.42 31.45
CA GLN A 200 -10.22 2.92 32.21
C GLN A 200 -11.40 3.89 32.22
N LYS A 201 -11.16 5.19 32.30
CA LYS A 201 -12.21 6.22 32.22
C LYS A 201 -13.05 6.13 30.94
N ASN A 202 -12.45 5.64 29.86
CA ASN A 202 -13.05 5.66 28.52
C ASN A 202 -13.54 4.30 28.02
N LEU A 203 -13.17 3.16 28.66
CA LEU A 203 -13.47 1.80 28.18
C LEU A 203 -14.97 1.58 27.90
N ARG A 204 -15.87 2.13 28.74
CA ARG A 204 -17.33 2.00 28.60
C ARG A 204 -17.92 2.66 27.35
N LEU A 205 -17.12 3.42 26.62
CA LEU A 205 -17.53 4.08 25.38
C LEU A 205 -17.44 3.18 24.16
N PHE A 206 -16.88 1.98 24.29
CA PHE A 206 -16.60 1.10 23.17
C PHE A 206 -17.41 -0.19 23.23
N ASP A 207 -17.76 -0.71 22.06
CA ASP A 207 -18.46 -2.00 21.89
C ASP A 207 -17.47 -3.14 21.65
N LEU A 208 -16.26 -2.82 21.18
CA LEU A 208 -15.17 -3.76 20.91
C LEU A 208 -13.85 -3.13 21.38
N ILE A 209 -13.08 -3.85 22.18
CA ILE A 209 -11.74 -3.44 22.66
C ILE A 209 -10.73 -4.51 22.28
N VAL A 210 -9.67 -4.09 21.59
CA VAL A 210 -8.62 -4.97 21.07
C VAL A 210 -7.28 -4.54 21.64
N GLY A 211 -6.45 -5.49 22.05
CA GLY A 211 -5.11 -5.21 22.55
C GLY A 211 -4.25 -6.46 22.62
N THR A 212 -2.93 -6.30 22.77
CA THR A 212 -2.02 -7.38 23.15
C THR A 212 -2.17 -7.72 24.63
N GLU A 213 -1.50 -8.75 25.10
CA GLU A 213 -1.47 -9.09 26.53
C GLU A 213 -0.92 -7.92 27.36
N GLU A 214 0.19 -7.31 26.91
CA GLU A 214 0.82 -6.15 27.56
C GLU A 214 -0.08 -4.91 27.53
N GLU A 215 -0.81 -4.70 26.42
CA GLU A 215 -1.77 -3.61 26.30
C GLU A 215 -2.96 -3.80 27.26
N PHE A 216 -3.38 -5.05 27.50
CA PHE A 216 -4.35 -5.34 28.56
C PHE A 216 -3.78 -5.20 29.95
N HIS A 217 -2.48 -5.47 30.19
CA HIS A 217 -1.83 -5.17 31.46
C HIS A 217 -1.91 -3.68 31.80
N ILE A 218 -1.64 -2.81 30.82
CA ILE A 218 -1.74 -1.36 31.04
C ILE A 218 -3.19 -0.91 31.24
N ALA A 219 -4.14 -1.42 30.44
CA ALA A 219 -5.55 -1.07 30.57
C ALA A 219 -6.17 -1.58 31.86
N GLY A 220 -5.80 -2.79 32.29
CA GLY A 220 -6.25 -3.41 33.54
C GLY A 220 -5.51 -2.95 34.79
N GLY A 221 -4.30 -2.38 34.62
CA GLY A 221 -3.44 -1.94 35.73
C GLY A 221 -2.85 -3.11 36.53
N ILE A 222 -2.70 -4.30 35.94
CA ILE A 222 -2.19 -5.51 36.58
C ILE A 222 -1.35 -6.28 35.58
N ASN A 223 -0.11 -6.60 35.95
CA ASN A 223 0.82 -7.39 35.13
C ASN A 223 0.52 -8.90 35.21
N HIS A 224 -0.72 -9.28 34.85
CA HIS A 224 -1.18 -10.65 34.73
C HIS A 224 -2.41 -10.67 33.83
N THR A 225 -2.32 -11.26 32.65
CA THR A 225 -3.29 -11.14 31.54
C THR A 225 -4.73 -11.45 31.97
N ILE A 226 -5.00 -12.58 32.61
CA ILE A 226 -6.37 -12.95 33.00
C ILE A 226 -6.94 -11.99 34.07
N LYS A 227 -6.13 -11.54 35.03
CA LYS A 227 -6.57 -10.58 36.03
C LYS A 227 -6.82 -9.20 35.41
N ALA A 228 -5.95 -8.78 34.49
CA ALA A 228 -6.10 -7.54 33.74
C ALA A 228 -7.39 -7.55 32.89
N LEU A 229 -7.65 -8.63 32.15
CA LEU A 229 -8.88 -8.80 31.38
C LEU A 229 -10.13 -8.76 32.28
N LYS A 230 -10.10 -9.41 33.45
CA LYS A 230 -11.20 -9.35 34.45
C LYS A 230 -11.43 -7.93 34.95
N ASN A 231 -10.34 -7.17 35.22
CA ASN A 231 -10.44 -5.77 35.61
C ASN A 231 -11.05 -4.92 34.51
N VAL A 232 -10.59 -5.08 33.27
CA VAL A 232 -11.18 -4.37 32.11
C VAL A 232 -12.66 -4.75 31.96
N ARG A 233 -13.00 -6.03 32.06
CA ARG A 233 -14.39 -6.52 31.99
C ARG A 233 -15.31 -5.86 33.04
N SER A 234 -14.83 -5.63 34.25
CA SER A 234 -15.62 -4.95 35.31
C SER A 234 -15.96 -3.51 34.98
N LEU A 235 -15.29 -2.91 33.99
CA LEU A 235 -15.47 -1.51 33.59
C LEU A 235 -16.24 -1.33 32.28
N THR A 236 -16.51 -2.41 31.53
CA THR A 236 -17.13 -2.34 30.22
C THR A 236 -17.85 -3.62 29.80
N GLU A 237 -18.94 -3.47 29.06
CA GLU A 237 -19.65 -4.57 28.38
C GLU A 237 -19.08 -4.88 26.99
N ALA A 238 -18.02 -4.21 26.55
CA ALA A 238 -17.42 -4.40 25.24
C ALA A 238 -16.94 -5.84 25.03
N VAL A 239 -16.98 -6.34 23.81
CA VAL A 239 -16.24 -7.56 23.45
C VAL A 239 -14.76 -7.31 23.57
N LEU A 240 -14.03 -8.19 24.29
CA LEU A 240 -12.58 -8.07 24.47
C LEU A 240 -11.84 -9.05 23.55
N VAL A 241 -10.87 -8.54 22.80
CA VAL A 241 -10.02 -9.31 21.89
C VAL A 241 -8.56 -9.19 22.32
N CYS A 242 -8.00 -10.27 22.84
CA CYS A 242 -6.62 -10.33 23.30
C CYS A 242 -5.73 -10.95 22.22
N LYS A 243 -4.84 -10.14 21.62
CA LYS A 243 -3.82 -10.57 20.65
C LYS A 243 -2.69 -11.29 21.39
N ARG A 244 -2.25 -12.46 20.87
CA ARG A 244 -1.26 -13.35 21.51
C ARG A 244 -0.06 -13.63 20.60
N GLY A 245 0.23 -12.72 19.67
CA GLY A 245 1.31 -12.89 18.71
C GLY A 245 1.21 -14.20 17.91
N PRO A 246 2.23 -15.09 17.99
CA PRO A 246 2.22 -16.35 17.23
C PRO A 246 1.10 -17.32 17.60
N TYR A 247 0.46 -17.12 18.76
CA TYR A 247 -0.65 -17.94 19.25
C TYR A 247 -2.02 -17.41 18.79
N GLY A 248 -2.05 -16.43 17.88
CA GLY A 248 -3.28 -15.84 17.35
C GLY A 248 -3.95 -14.86 18.32
N ALA A 249 -5.24 -15.02 18.55
CA ALA A 249 -5.99 -14.16 19.48
C ALA A 249 -7.15 -14.94 20.13
N SER A 250 -7.63 -14.40 21.26
CA SER A 250 -8.77 -14.92 22.00
C SER A 250 -9.84 -13.84 22.19
N ILE A 251 -11.10 -14.18 21.94
CA ILE A 251 -12.26 -13.29 22.11
C ILE A 251 -13.07 -13.72 23.35
N PHE A 252 -13.47 -12.72 24.12
CA PHE A 252 -14.37 -12.83 25.26
C PHE A 252 -15.55 -11.87 25.08
N GLU A 253 -16.72 -12.42 24.81
CA GLU A 253 -17.95 -11.60 24.66
C GLU A 253 -18.46 -11.12 26.02
N ASN A 254 -18.50 -12.03 27.00
CA ASN A 254 -19.06 -11.75 28.33
C ASN A 254 -18.04 -12.07 29.43
N THR A 255 -17.97 -13.32 29.86
CA THR A 255 -17.16 -13.75 31.01
C THR A 255 -15.72 -14.06 30.60
N ILE A 256 -14.76 -13.54 31.35
CA ILE A 256 -13.34 -13.90 31.20
C ILE A 256 -13.11 -15.28 31.81
N LYS A 257 -12.72 -16.21 30.96
CA LYS A 257 -12.44 -17.61 31.35
C LYS A 257 -11.14 -17.71 32.14
N SER A 258 -10.84 -18.92 32.66
CA SER A 258 -9.67 -19.19 33.51
C SER A 258 -8.33 -19.07 32.75
N ASN A 259 -8.34 -19.29 31.46
CA ASN A 259 -7.18 -19.09 30.57
C ASN A 259 -7.63 -18.54 29.22
N LEU A 260 -6.66 -18.03 28.40
CA LEU A 260 -6.93 -17.42 27.11
C LEU A 260 -7.46 -18.41 26.06
N GLU A 261 -7.08 -19.69 26.15
CA GLU A 261 -7.48 -20.72 25.18
C GLU A 261 -8.95 -21.13 25.31
N LYS A 262 -9.58 -20.84 26.45
CA LYS A 262 -11.03 -21.03 26.65
C LYS A 262 -11.89 -19.90 26.08
N GLY A 263 -11.30 -18.83 25.54
CA GLY A 263 -11.98 -17.86 24.72
C GLY A 263 -12.30 -18.42 23.32
N ILE A 264 -13.05 -17.65 22.53
CA ILE A 264 -13.24 -17.98 21.11
C ILE A 264 -11.92 -17.74 20.40
N THR A 265 -11.44 -18.72 19.63
CA THR A 265 -10.16 -18.67 18.90
C THR A 265 -10.38 -18.93 17.42
N GLY A 266 -9.47 -18.46 16.58
CA GLY A 266 -9.42 -18.75 15.15
C GLY A 266 -8.18 -19.56 14.77
N ARG A 267 -8.02 -19.81 13.47
CA ARG A 267 -6.83 -20.49 12.93
C ARG A 267 -5.56 -19.69 13.20
N ASN A 268 -4.48 -20.39 13.52
CA ASN A 268 -3.14 -19.81 13.64
C ASN A 268 -2.30 -20.15 12.43
N PHE A 269 -1.43 -19.22 12.05
CA PHE A 269 -0.58 -19.33 10.88
C PHE A 269 0.89 -19.28 11.29
N LYS A 270 1.55 -20.44 11.28
CA LYS A 270 3.00 -20.55 11.60
C LYS A 270 3.79 -20.15 10.37
N ILE A 271 4.32 -18.94 10.36
CA ILE A 271 5.10 -18.38 9.25
C ILE A 271 6.41 -17.77 9.75
N GLU A 272 7.34 -17.50 8.82
CA GLU A 272 8.53 -16.72 9.13
C GLU A 272 8.16 -15.25 9.33
N VAL A 273 8.58 -14.70 10.46
CA VAL A 273 8.40 -13.29 10.78
C VAL A 273 9.58 -12.50 10.24
N PHE A 274 9.32 -11.63 9.27
CA PHE A 274 10.31 -10.70 8.72
C PHE A 274 10.44 -9.47 9.62
N ASN A 275 9.30 -8.87 10.00
CA ASN A 275 9.22 -7.81 11.01
C ASN A 275 7.84 -7.83 11.67
N VAL A 276 7.71 -7.25 12.87
CA VAL A 276 6.44 -7.24 13.61
C VAL A 276 5.65 -5.93 13.45
N LEU A 277 6.20 -4.94 12.75
CA LEU A 277 5.57 -3.63 12.58
C LEU A 277 4.31 -3.73 11.71
N GLY A 278 3.24 -3.08 12.15
CA GLY A 278 1.96 -3.10 11.44
C GLY A 278 1.14 -4.38 11.56
N ALA A 279 1.64 -5.42 12.25
CA ALA A 279 0.89 -6.66 12.47
C ALA A 279 -0.46 -6.42 13.17
N GLY A 280 -0.46 -5.56 14.20
CA GLY A 280 -1.67 -5.18 14.95
C GLY A 280 -2.69 -4.47 14.07
N ASP A 281 -2.24 -3.56 13.23
CA ASP A 281 -3.11 -2.79 12.32
C ASP A 281 -3.71 -3.69 11.24
N GLY A 282 -2.89 -4.61 10.67
CA GLY A 282 -3.35 -5.63 9.73
C GLY A 282 -4.36 -6.58 10.37
N PHE A 283 -4.08 -7.06 11.58
CA PHE A 283 -5.00 -7.86 12.39
C PHE A 283 -6.34 -7.12 12.58
N MET A 284 -6.28 -5.85 12.99
CA MET A 284 -7.47 -5.02 13.20
C MET A 284 -8.29 -4.86 11.91
N ALA A 285 -7.64 -4.62 10.77
CA ALA A 285 -8.33 -4.53 9.48
C ALA A 285 -9.09 -5.82 9.14
N GLY A 286 -8.45 -6.99 9.36
CA GLY A 286 -9.07 -8.31 9.17
C GLY A 286 -10.25 -8.56 10.12
N LEU A 287 -10.08 -8.25 11.41
CA LEU A 287 -11.12 -8.36 12.43
C LEU A 287 -12.36 -7.51 12.06
N LEU A 288 -12.13 -6.23 11.73
CA LEU A 288 -13.19 -5.30 11.36
C LEU A 288 -13.89 -5.73 10.06
N ARG A 289 -13.15 -6.29 9.10
CA ARG A 289 -13.75 -6.84 7.87
C ARG A 289 -14.76 -7.94 8.18
N GLY A 290 -14.42 -8.87 9.08
CA GLY A 290 -15.33 -9.93 9.51
C GLY A 290 -16.54 -9.37 10.27
N TRP A 291 -16.28 -8.61 11.32
CA TRP A 291 -17.30 -8.09 12.23
C TRP A 291 -18.33 -7.15 11.55
N LEU A 292 -17.85 -6.22 10.69
CA LEU A 292 -18.73 -5.30 9.95
C LEU A 292 -19.49 -5.97 8.81
N LYS A 293 -19.10 -7.17 8.42
CA LYS A 293 -19.84 -8.02 7.46
C LYS A 293 -20.61 -9.15 8.16
N ASN A 294 -20.84 -9.03 9.47
CA ASN A 294 -21.66 -9.92 10.30
C ASN A 294 -21.20 -11.40 10.22
N LYS A 295 -19.89 -11.65 10.20
CA LYS A 295 -19.33 -13.01 10.33
C LYS A 295 -19.32 -13.42 11.79
N ASN A 296 -19.30 -14.75 12.05
CA ASN A 296 -19.05 -15.28 13.40
C ASN A 296 -17.63 -14.94 13.86
N TRP A 297 -17.38 -15.02 15.15
CA TRP A 297 -16.11 -14.59 15.73
C TRP A 297 -14.92 -15.44 15.29
N GLU A 298 -15.10 -16.73 15.06
CA GLU A 298 -14.06 -17.62 14.54
C GLU A 298 -13.60 -17.15 13.16
N THR A 299 -14.53 -16.84 12.26
CA THR A 299 -14.22 -16.28 10.93
C THR A 299 -13.56 -14.89 11.04
N CYS A 300 -14.02 -14.06 11.96
CA CYS A 300 -13.40 -12.75 12.22
C CYS A 300 -11.94 -12.92 12.65
N LEU A 301 -11.65 -13.88 13.52
CA LEU A 301 -10.29 -14.19 13.95
C LEU A 301 -9.45 -14.83 12.84
N ASP A 302 -10.04 -15.68 12.00
CA ASP A 302 -9.35 -16.24 10.83
C ASP A 302 -8.85 -15.13 9.90
N PHE A 303 -9.70 -14.13 9.60
CA PHE A 303 -9.30 -12.99 8.80
C PHE A 303 -8.24 -12.15 9.50
N ALA A 304 -8.41 -11.89 10.79
CA ALA A 304 -7.49 -11.08 11.58
C ALA A 304 -6.10 -11.72 11.68
N ASN A 305 -6.04 -13.01 12.06
CA ASN A 305 -4.80 -13.75 12.20
C ASN A 305 -4.07 -13.90 10.86
N ALA A 306 -4.80 -14.15 9.76
CA ALA A 306 -4.22 -14.24 8.42
C ALA A 306 -3.67 -12.89 7.95
N CYS A 307 -4.39 -11.80 8.17
CA CYS A 307 -3.90 -10.44 7.84
C CYS A 307 -2.65 -10.09 8.64
N GLY A 308 -2.62 -10.40 9.95
CA GLY A 308 -1.43 -10.23 10.79
C GLY A 308 -0.24 -11.07 10.31
N ALA A 309 -0.47 -12.33 9.96
CA ALA A 309 0.56 -13.23 9.43
C ALA A 309 1.15 -12.71 8.10
N ILE A 310 0.30 -12.30 7.16
CA ILE A 310 0.76 -11.72 5.90
C ILE A 310 1.54 -10.41 6.15
N ALA A 311 1.05 -9.55 7.05
CA ALA A 311 1.70 -8.29 7.37
C ALA A 311 3.13 -8.48 7.88
N VAL A 312 3.37 -9.44 8.80
CA VAL A 312 4.71 -9.67 9.38
C VAL A 312 5.68 -10.36 8.41
N SER A 313 5.22 -10.83 7.27
CA SER A 313 6.05 -11.54 6.28
C SER A 313 6.74 -10.61 5.28
N ARG A 314 6.42 -9.31 5.26
CA ARG A 314 6.88 -8.34 4.25
C ARG A 314 7.42 -7.06 4.89
N HIS A 315 8.08 -6.25 4.07
CA HIS A 315 8.63 -4.94 4.45
C HIS A 315 7.53 -3.85 4.45
N GLY A 316 7.53 -3.01 5.48
CA GLY A 316 6.57 -1.92 5.65
C GLY A 316 5.22 -2.36 6.24
N CYS A 317 4.39 -1.40 6.69
CA CYS A 317 3.05 -1.67 7.24
C CYS A 317 2.01 -1.77 6.12
N THR A 318 1.48 -0.65 5.67
CA THR A 318 0.43 -0.62 4.64
C THR A 318 0.78 -1.41 3.37
N PRO A 319 2.02 -1.35 2.82
CA PRO A 319 2.35 -2.16 1.65
C PRO A 319 2.21 -3.66 1.86
N SER A 320 2.35 -4.15 3.08
CA SER A 320 2.30 -5.58 3.41
C SER A 320 0.88 -6.13 3.55
N TYR A 321 -0.13 -5.28 3.73
CA TYR A 321 -1.50 -5.74 3.97
C TYR A 321 -2.10 -6.38 2.73
N PRO A 322 -2.80 -7.51 2.90
CA PRO A 322 -3.41 -8.20 1.78
C PRO A 322 -4.59 -7.42 1.19
N SER A 323 -4.86 -7.65 -0.09
CA SER A 323 -6.18 -7.41 -0.66
C SER A 323 -7.17 -8.50 -0.21
N TRP A 324 -8.45 -8.29 -0.52
CA TRP A 324 -9.46 -9.33 -0.27
C TRP A 324 -9.20 -10.61 -1.07
N GLU A 325 -8.76 -10.47 -2.31
CA GLU A 325 -8.40 -11.58 -3.19
C GLU A 325 -7.22 -12.37 -2.63
N GLU A 326 -6.19 -11.68 -2.18
CA GLU A 326 -5.01 -12.31 -1.57
C GLU A 326 -5.37 -13.04 -0.26
N LEU A 327 -6.12 -12.38 0.63
CA LEU A 327 -6.58 -12.99 1.88
C LEU A 327 -7.41 -14.25 1.61
N SER A 328 -8.36 -14.17 0.65
CA SER A 328 -9.22 -15.30 0.29
C SER A 328 -8.42 -16.46 -0.29
N PHE A 329 -7.43 -16.16 -1.12
CA PHE A 329 -6.53 -17.17 -1.68
C PHE A 329 -5.68 -17.82 -0.59
N PHE A 330 -5.08 -17.03 0.29
CA PHE A 330 -4.25 -17.53 1.41
C PHE A 330 -5.06 -18.45 2.34
N LEU A 331 -6.27 -18.04 2.71
CA LEU A 331 -7.15 -18.83 3.58
C LEU A 331 -7.59 -20.15 2.93
N LYS A 332 -7.76 -20.17 1.61
CA LYS A 332 -8.13 -21.37 0.85
C LYS A 332 -6.94 -22.30 0.59
N LYS A 333 -5.79 -21.74 0.19
CA LYS A 333 -4.58 -22.50 -0.15
C LYS A 333 -3.89 -23.08 1.08
N GLY A 334 -3.93 -22.37 2.22
CA GLY A 334 -3.12 -22.65 3.39
C GLY A 334 -1.64 -22.31 3.19
N ILE A 335 -0.81 -22.70 4.16
CA ILE A 335 0.63 -22.43 4.14
C ILE A 335 1.36 -23.60 3.47
N LYS A 336 1.89 -23.38 2.27
CA LYS A 336 2.80 -24.32 1.59
C LYS A 336 4.27 -24.00 1.90
N ASN A 337 4.60 -22.72 2.02
CA ASN A 337 5.93 -22.22 2.37
C ASN A 337 5.79 -21.23 3.53
N PRO A 338 6.43 -21.48 4.70
CA PRO A 338 6.35 -20.55 5.82
C PRO A 338 6.99 -19.17 5.52
N VAL A 339 7.87 -19.07 4.52
CA VAL A 339 8.43 -17.82 4.03
C VAL A 339 7.48 -17.24 2.97
N LEU A 340 6.38 -16.61 3.38
CA LEU A 340 5.31 -16.17 2.47
C LEU A 340 5.78 -15.28 1.33
N ARG A 341 6.78 -14.39 1.56
CA ARG A 341 7.37 -13.54 0.51
C ARG A 341 8.11 -14.31 -0.60
N LYS A 342 8.33 -15.63 -0.43
CA LYS A 342 8.86 -16.53 -1.46
C LYS A 342 7.77 -17.36 -2.15
N ASP A 343 6.52 -17.25 -1.73
CA ASP A 343 5.39 -17.88 -2.41
C ASP A 343 5.01 -17.03 -3.64
N GLN A 344 5.40 -17.51 -4.81
CA GLN A 344 5.25 -16.80 -6.07
C GLN A 344 3.78 -16.45 -6.39
N ASP A 345 2.84 -17.36 -6.11
CA ASP A 345 1.43 -17.13 -6.39
C ASP A 345 0.89 -16.01 -5.48
N LEU A 346 1.23 -16.07 -4.18
CA LEU A 346 0.81 -15.07 -3.22
C LEU A 346 1.38 -13.70 -3.57
N GLU A 347 2.67 -13.63 -3.92
CA GLU A 347 3.33 -12.38 -4.34
C GLU A 347 2.74 -11.82 -5.64
N ASN A 348 2.39 -12.66 -6.60
CA ASN A 348 1.75 -12.22 -7.83
C ASN A 348 0.33 -11.67 -7.57
N ILE A 349 -0.47 -12.34 -6.73
CA ILE A 349 -1.80 -11.84 -6.34
C ILE A 349 -1.64 -10.51 -5.59
N HIS A 350 -0.72 -10.44 -4.64
CA HIS A 350 -0.45 -9.20 -3.90
C HIS A 350 -0.15 -8.03 -4.85
N TRP A 351 0.83 -8.23 -5.73
CA TRP A 351 1.23 -7.21 -6.69
C TRP A 351 0.08 -6.79 -7.61
N SER A 352 -0.64 -7.73 -8.19
CA SER A 352 -1.71 -7.43 -9.15
C SER A 352 -2.93 -6.75 -8.53
N THR A 353 -3.16 -6.93 -7.22
CA THR A 353 -4.36 -6.43 -6.54
C THR A 353 -4.13 -5.22 -5.65
N THR A 354 -2.87 -4.91 -5.30
CA THR A 354 -2.54 -3.78 -4.40
C THR A 354 -1.93 -2.58 -5.12
N ARG A 355 -1.35 -2.76 -6.32
CA ARG A 355 -0.98 -1.65 -7.17
C ARG A 355 -2.24 -1.07 -7.80
N LYS A 356 -2.57 0.18 -7.68
CA LYS A 356 -3.81 0.66 -8.30
C LYS A 356 -3.74 2.03 -8.92
N GLY A 357 -4.06 2.05 -10.26
CA GLY A 357 -5.07 2.95 -10.73
C GLY A 357 -6.20 2.12 -11.36
N ASN A 358 -7.42 2.26 -10.90
CA ASN A 358 -8.61 1.70 -11.55
C ASN A 358 -8.84 2.45 -12.89
N ILE A 359 -7.93 2.27 -13.84
CA ILE A 359 -8.03 2.85 -15.17
C ILE A 359 -8.82 1.87 -16.04
N LYS A 360 -10.11 2.10 -16.17
CA LYS A 360 -10.99 1.27 -17.02
C LYS A 360 -10.69 1.42 -18.51
N LYS A 361 -10.23 2.59 -18.92
CA LYS A 361 -9.84 2.92 -20.30
C LYS A 361 -8.72 3.94 -20.25
N ILE A 362 -7.66 3.69 -21.00
CA ILE A 362 -6.53 4.61 -21.13
C ILE A 362 -6.35 5.01 -22.59
N LEU A 363 -6.08 6.30 -22.82
CA LEU A 363 -5.73 6.86 -24.11
C LEU A 363 -4.30 7.38 -24.02
N ILE A 364 -3.39 6.75 -24.77
CA ILE A 364 -1.96 7.03 -24.69
C ILE A 364 -1.47 7.65 -25.99
N PHE A 365 -0.77 8.78 -25.87
CA PHE A 365 -0.08 9.41 -26.99
C PHE A 365 1.41 9.03 -26.94
N ALA A 366 1.84 8.17 -27.87
CA ALA A 366 3.20 7.69 -27.96
C ALA A 366 4.02 8.56 -28.92
N PHE A 367 5.09 9.18 -28.42
CA PHE A 367 6.07 9.95 -29.20
C PHE A 367 7.52 9.66 -28.73
N ASP A 368 7.76 8.45 -28.29
CA ASP A 368 9.05 7.92 -27.83
C ASP A 368 10.01 7.54 -28.97
N HIS A 369 9.62 7.79 -30.21
CA HIS A 369 10.47 7.57 -31.38
C HIS A 369 11.78 8.36 -31.27
N ARG A 370 12.88 7.72 -31.55
CA ARG A 370 14.23 8.29 -31.51
C ARG A 370 14.85 8.27 -32.90
N THR A 371 15.12 7.12 -33.43
CA THR A 371 15.77 6.93 -34.73
C THR A 371 14.99 7.53 -35.90
N GLN A 372 13.66 7.44 -35.88
CA GLN A 372 12.79 7.99 -36.92
C GLN A 372 12.88 9.51 -36.95
N PHE A 373 12.88 10.16 -35.80
CA PHE A 373 13.04 11.61 -35.73
C PHE A 373 14.45 12.05 -36.10
N GLU A 374 15.49 11.29 -35.76
CA GLU A 374 16.87 11.58 -36.22
C GLU A 374 16.97 11.49 -37.73
N GLN A 375 16.40 10.44 -38.34
CA GLN A 375 16.36 10.29 -39.81
C GLN A 375 15.64 11.47 -40.48
N LEU A 376 14.49 11.89 -39.91
CA LEU A 376 13.73 13.03 -40.44
C LEU A 376 14.52 14.33 -40.36
N VAL A 377 15.14 14.59 -39.21
CA VAL A 377 15.97 15.80 -39.00
C VAL A 377 17.17 15.81 -39.93
N ASN A 378 17.83 14.67 -40.13
CA ASN A 378 18.95 14.55 -41.07
C ASN A 378 18.47 14.78 -42.53
N LYS A 379 17.35 14.17 -42.92
CA LYS A 379 16.75 14.36 -44.25
C LYS A 379 16.39 15.84 -44.53
N LEU A 380 15.99 16.56 -43.48
CA LEU A 380 15.61 17.99 -43.59
C LEU A 380 16.79 18.95 -43.32
N ASN A 381 18.03 18.45 -43.21
CA ASN A 381 19.22 19.21 -42.84
C ASN A 381 18.97 20.15 -41.63
N SER A 382 18.31 19.61 -40.60
CA SER A 382 17.85 20.40 -39.45
C SER A 382 18.56 19.99 -38.15
N SER A 383 18.42 20.78 -37.08
CA SER A 383 19.05 20.53 -35.82
C SER A 383 18.26 19.50 -34.98
N LYS A 384 18.98 18.54 -34.34
CA LYS A 384 18.41 17.59 -33.38
C LYS A 384 17.67 18.26 -32.21
N LYS A 385 18.01 19.53 -31.88
CA LYS A 385 17.27 20.32 -30.86
C LYS A 385 15.78 20.46 -31.20
N LYS A 386 15.41 20.45 -32.50
CA LYS A 386 14.02 20.50 -32.91
C LYS A 386 13.20 19.28 -32.49
N ILE A 387 13.84 18.14 -32.27
CA ILE A 387 13.16 16.93 -31.77
C ILE A 387 12.57 17.20 -30.39
N SER A 388 13.36 17.75 -29.45
CA SER A 388 12.88 18.09 -28.10
C SER A 388 11.80 19.17 -28.13
N LEU A 389 11.92 20.17 -29.02
CA LEU A 389 10.89 21.19 -29.19
C LEU A 389 9.57 20.57 -29.69
N PHE A 390 9.63 19.69 -30.70
CA PHE A 390 8.46 18.98 -31.20
C PHE A 390 7.81 18.11 -30.11
N LYS A 391 8.59 17.34 -29.35
CA LYS A 391 8.08 16.53 -28.24
C LYS A 391 7.43 17.38 -27.15
N ASN A 392 7.94 18.58 -26.90
CA ASN A 392 7.29 19.52 -25.99
C ASN A 392 5.91 20.00 -26.51
N LEU A 393 5.75 20.17 -27.83
CA LEU A 393 4.43 20.42 -28.42
C LEU A 393 3.50 19.23 -28.28
N CYS A 394 4.01 18.00 -28.42
CA CYS A 394 3.25 16.78 -28.17
C CYS A 394 2.72 16.72 -26.72
N LEU A 395 3.56 17.05 -25.72
CA LEU A 395 3.10 17.13 -24.33
C LEU A 395 2.01 18.19 -24.15
N LYS A 396 2.19 19.40 -24.72
CA LYS A 396 1.17 20.46 -24.66
C LYS A 396 -0.16 20.00 -25.25
N ALA A 397 -0.13 19.28 -26.38
CA ALA A 397 -1.31 18.71 -27.01
C ALA A 397 -1.97 17.64 -26.10
N ALA A 398 -1.19 16.72 -25.54
CA ALA A 398 -1.68 15.71 -24.61
C ALA A 398 -2.36 16.32 -23.39
N LEU A 399 -1.76 17.35 -22.79
CA LEU A 399 -2.32 18.09 -21.65
C LEU A 399 -3.63 18.81 -22.02
N LYS A 400 -3.69 19.41 -23.20
CA LYS A 400 -4.91 20.07 -23.69
C LYS A 400 -6.05 19.07 -23.91
N VAL A 401 -5.77 17.91 -24.51
CA VAL A 401 -6.76 16.86 -24.78
C VAL A 401 -7.21 16.20 -23.48
N SER A 402 -6.29 15.87 -22.58
CA SER A 402 -6.61 15.24 -21.30
C SER A 402 -7.47 16.14 -20.41
N ASN A 403 -7.30 17.45 -20.49
CA ASN A 403 -8.01 18.44 -19.69
C ASN A 403 -8.12 18.05 -18.20
N LYS A 404 -7.01 17.59 -17.63
CA LYS A 404 -6.90 17.08 -16.24
C LYS A 404 -7.77 15.85 -15.90
N LYS A 405 -8.38 15.19 -16.88
CA LYS A 405 -9.15 13.96 -16.69
C LYS A 405 -8.21 12.77 -16.49
N ASN A 406 -8.68 11.77 -15.76
CA ASN A 406 -8.00 10.48 -15.62
C ASN A 406 -8.09 9.66 -16.92
N GLY A 407 -7.17 8.69 -17.08
CA GLY A 407 -7.19 7.79 -18.23
C GLY A 407 -6.50 8.33 -19.48
N PHE A 408 -5.62 9.31 -19.33
CA PHE A 408 -4.73 9.79 -20.40
C PHE A 408 -3.27 9.52 -20.04
N GLY A 409 -2.47 9.21 -21.06
CA GLY A 409 -1.05 8.94 -20.87
C GLY A 409 -0.18 9.34 -22.03
N ILE A 410 1.12 9.27 -21.79
CA ILE A 410 2.14 9.48 -22.81
C ILE A 410 3.19 8.37 -22.75
N ILE A 411 3.81 8.06 -23.91
CA ILE A 411 5.06 7.31 -23.97
C ILE A 411 6.11 8.26 -24.53
N CYS A 412 7.18 8.54 -23.78
CA CYS A 412 8.23 9.48 -24.13
C CYS A 412 9.60 8.93 -23.69
N ASP A 413 10.61 9.07 -24.56
CA ASP A 413 11.99 8.67 -24.26
C ASP A 413 12.74 9.72 -23.41
N ASP A 414 13.83 9.30 -22.78
CA ASP A 414 14.71 10.18 -22.02
C ASP A 414 15.65 11.02 -22.91
N LEU A 415 16.13 10.46 -24.03
CA LEU A 415 17.18 11.08 -24.84
C LEU A 415 16.80 12.47 -25.36
N TYR A 416 15.59 12.61 -25.88
CA TYR A 416 15.07 13.88 -26.39
C TYR A 416 13.89 14.43 -25.58
N GLY A 417 13.45 13.69 -24.56
CA GLY A 417 12.24 13.97 -23.81
C GLY A 417 12.43 14.15 -22.30
N ARG A 418 13.67 14.21 -21.77
CA ARG A 418 13.92 14.30 -20.33
C ARG A 418 13.15 15.43 -19.64
N GLU A 419 13.24 16.66 -20.17
CA GLU A 419 12.51 17.79 -19.62
C GLU A 419 10.98 17.64 -19.75
N ILE A 420 10.55 16.92 -20.79
CA ILE A 420 9.13 16.65 -21.03
C ILE A 420 8.62 15.67 -19.98
N LEU A 421 9.39 14.63 -19.66
CA LEU A 421 9.08 13.67 -18.58
C LEU A 421 8.97 14.37 -17.22
N HIS A 422 9.90 15.29 -16.91
CA HIS A 422 9.85 16.09 -15.67
C HIS A 422 8.56 16.94 -15.62
N LYS A 423 8.24 17.68 -16.69
CA LYS A 423 7.01 18.48 -16.76
C LYS A 423 5.74 17.61 -16.69
N ALA A 424 5.76 16.44 -17.32
CA ALA A 424 4.62 15.53 -17.32
C ALA A 424 4.34 14.96 -15.92
N SER A 425 5.38 14.79 -15.09
CA SER A 425 5.25 14.29 -13.72
C SER A 425 4.45 15.22 -12.79
N ASP A 426 4.35 16.50 -13.12
CA ASP A 426 3.52 17.46 -12.38
C ASP A 426 2.02 17.35 -12.71
N HIS A 427 1.68 16.49 -13.66
CA HIS A 427 0.31 16.32 -14.14
C HIS A 427 -0.22 14.91 -13.89
N ASN A 428 -1.54 14.77 -13.89
CA ASN A 428 -2.20 13.48 -13.73
C ASN A 428 -2.21 12.70 -15.07
N LEU A 429 -1.03 12.27 -15.50
CA LEU A 429 -0.83 11.46 -16.69
C LEU A 429 -0.25 10.08 -16.32
N TRP A 430 -0.66 9.07 -17.06
CA TRP A 430 0.03 7.79 -17.11
C TRP A 430 1.29 7.97 -17.99
N ILE A 431 2.48 7.71 -17.45
CA ILE A 431 3.75 8.00 -18.12
C ILE A 431 4.52 6.70 -18.30
N ALA A 432 4.81 6.29 -19.54
CA ALA A 432 5.72 5.20 -19.81
C ALA A 432 6.99 5.70 -20.51
N ARG A 433 8.09 5.03 -20.21
CA ARG A 433 9.43 5.40 -20.63
C ARG A 433 10.18 4.18 -21.15
N PRO A 434 10.68 4.19 -22.41
CA PRO A 434 11.36 3.05 -23.00
C PRO A 434 12.71 2.78 -22.33
N ALA A 435 12.94 1.52 -21.99
CA ALA A 435 14.18 1.03 -21.39
C ALA A 435 15.17 0.51 -22.44
N GLU A 436 14.67 0.12 -23.62
CA GLU A 436 15.50 -0.48 -24.68
C GLU A 436 16.26 0.54 -25.52
N LEU A 437 17.40 0.12 -26.06
CA LEU A 437 18.02 0.77 -27.21
C LEU A 437 17.19 0.50 -28.47
N PRO A 438 16.96 1.53 -29.31
CA PRO A 438 16.14 1.37 -30.52
C PRO A 438 16.69 0.27 -31.42
N LYS A 439 15.79 -0.60 -31.91
CA LYS A 439 16.08 -1.67 -32.88
C LYS A 439 17.06 -2.75 -32.39
N SER A 440 17.40 -2.81 -31.09
CA SER A 440 18.26 -3.87 -30.56
C SER A 440 17.56 -5.23 -30.58
N CYS A 441 18.21 -6.23 -31.15
CA CYS A 441 17.81 -7.63 -31.11
C CYS A 441 19.09 -8.50 -31.10
N PRO A 442 19.42 -9.19 -30.01
CA PRO A 442 18.75 -9.23 -28.69
C PRO A 442 18.63 -7.85 -28.03
N VAL A 443 17.64 -7.70 -27.16
CA VAL A 443 17.39 -6.45 -26.43
C VAL A 443 18.63 -5.99 -25.66
N GLN A 444 19.00 -4.73 -25.87
CA GLN A 444 19.99 -3.99 -25.08
C GLN A 444 19.30 -2.81 -24.42
N PHE A 445 19.77 -2.42 -23.24
CA PHE A 445 19.16 -1.33 -22.48
C PHE A 445 19.87 0.01 -22.72
N GLY A 446 19.13 1.11 -22.57
CA GLY A 446 19.68 2.45 -22.64
C GLY A 446 20.63 2.75 -21.49
N ASN A 447 21.47 3.78 -21.64
CA ASN A 447 22.47 4.15 -20.62
C ASN A 447 21.84 4.55 -19.29
N ASP A 448 20.62 5.09 -19.31
CA ASP A 448 19.83 5.48 -18.15
C ASP A 448 19.25 4.26 -17.38
N VAL A 449 19.23 3.10 -18.00
CA VAL A 449 18.85 1.82 -17.38
C VAL A 449 20.08 1.02 -17.00
N GLY A 450 21.10 1.01 -17.84
CA GLY A 450 22.33 0.23 -17.69
C GLY A 450 22.15 -1.26 -17.98
N GLU A 451 23.22 -1.96 -18.29
CA GLU A 451 23.20 -3.38 -18.69
C GLU A 451 22.54 -4.28 -17.65
N ASN A 452 22.73 -3.98 -16.36
CA ASN A 452 22.16 -4.73 -15.24
C ASN A 452 20.88 -4.11 -14.67
N CYS A 453 20.26 -3.17 -15.37
CA CYS A 453 19.04 -2.46 -14.99
C CYS A 453 19.14 -1.70 -13.66
N TYR A 454 20.33 -1.41 -13.15
CA TYR A 454 20.50 -0.71 -11.86
C TYR A 454 20.03 0.75 -11.91
N GLY A 455 20.04 1.40 -13.06
CA GLY A 455 19.58 2.77 -13.23
C GLY A 455 18.08 2.97 -12.94
N LEU A 456 17.29 1.88 -12.91
CA LEU A 456 15.86 1.97 -12.57
C LEU A 456 15.59 2.47 -11.14
N ILE A 457 16.56 2.41 -10.24
CA ILE A 457 16.43 2.96 -8.89
C ILE A 457 16.22 4.49 -8.88
N GLU A 458 16.70 5.17 -9.92
CA GLU A 458 16.55 6.62 -10.09
C GLU A 458 15.22 7.03 -10.73
N TRP A 459 14.46 6.06 -11.25
CA TRP A 459 13.22 6.37 -11.94
C TRP A 459 12.10 6.73 -10.96
N PRO A 460 11.31 7.77 -11.26
CA PRO A 460 10.12 8.08 -10.47
C PRO A 460 9.16 6.90 -10.42
N LYS A 461 8.60 6.59 -9.25
CA LYS A 461 7.68 5.44 -9.05
C LYS A 461 6.37 5.51 -9.86
N ASN A 462 6.02 6.68 -10.37
CA ASN A 462 4.86 6.88 -11.24
C ASN A 462 5.21 6.76 -12.73
N HIS A 463 6.47 6.47 -13.07
CA HIS A 463 6.88 6.13 -14.42
C HIS A 463 6.85 4.61 -14.62
N ILE A 464 6.29 4.19 -15.75
CA ILE A 464 6.18 2.81 -16.14
C ILE A 464 7.35 2.47 -17.06
N VAL A 465 8.03 1.38 -16.78
CA VAL A 465 9.14 0.88 -17.60
C VAL A 465 8.55 0.21 -18.83
N LYS A 466 8.73 0.81 -20.00
CA LYS A 466 8.30 0.20 -21.27
C LYS A 466 9.47 -0.53 -21.89
N LEU A 467 9.24 -1.74 -22.37
CA LEU A 467 10.17 -2.50 -23.22
C LEU A 467 9.51 -2.85 -24.53
N LEU A 468 10.12 -2.47 -25.64
CA LEU A 468 9.78 -3.02 -26.95
C LEU A 468 10.73 -4.20 -27.24
N CYS A 469 10.17 -5.36 -27.47
CA CYS A 469 10.89 -6.60 -27.73
C CYS A 469 10.45 -7.20 -29.08
N TYR A 470 11.41 -7.41 -29.98
CA TYR A 470 11.19 -8.17 -31.19
C TYR A 470 11.27 -9.66 -30.85
N PHE A 471 10.18 -10.39 -31.03
CA PHE A 471 10.10 -11.80 -30.69
C PHE A 471 9.66 -12.61 -31.92
N ASN A 472 10.63 -12.99 -32.74
CA ASN A 472 10.34 -13.79 -33.91
C ASN A 472 10.41 -15.30 -33.57
N PRO A 473 9.32 -16.07 -33.80
CA PRO A 473 9.33 -17.54 -33.60
C PRO A 473 10.45 -18.24 -34.37
N LYS A 474 10.90 -17.67 -35.48
CA LYS A 474 11.97 -18.21 -36.33
C LYS A 474 13.40 -17.84 -35.90
N ASP A 475 13.55 -17.02 -34.85
CA ASP A 475 14.86 -16.68 -34.30
C ASP A 475 15.62 -17.92 -33.83
N THR A 476 16.94 -17.87 -33.90
CA THR A 476 17.78 -18.95 -33.38
C THR A 476 17.61 -19.05 -31.84
N GLU A 477 17.80 -20.27 -31.32
CA GLU A 477 17.70 -20.50 -29.86
C GLU A 477 18.64 -19.59 -29.07
N SER A 478 19.81 -19.26 -29.59
CA SER A 478 20.76 -18.33 -28.96
C SER A 478 20.16 -16.92 -28.80
N ILE A 479 19.46 -16.41 -29.81
CA ILE A 479 18.79 -15.10 -29.75
C ILE A 479 17.65 -15.16 -28.76
N LYS A 480 16.80 -16.18 -28.81
CA LYS A 480 15.67 -16.38 -27.89
C LYS A 480 16.12 -16.40 -26.44
N ILE A 481 17.14 -17.20 -26.11
CA ILE A 481 17.69 -17.29 -24.75
C ILE A 481 18.22 -15.93 -24.25
N LYS A 482 18.92 -15.17 -25.11
CA LYS A 482 19.40 -13.84 -24.75
C LYS A 482 18.25 -12.85 -24.50
N GLN A 483 17.22 -12.87 -25.36
CA GLN A 483 16.02 -12.07 -25.20
C GLN A 483 15.31 -12.38 -23.87
N GLU A 484 15.09 -13.66 -23.58
CA GLU A 484 14.44 -14.10 -22.34
C GLU A 484 15.21 -13.68 -21.09
N ARG A 485 16.55 -13.80 -21.12
CA ARG A 485 17.41 -13.35 -20.00
C ARG A 485 17.30 -11.85 -19.76
N SER A 486 17.38 -11.03 -20.81
CA SER A 486 17.21 -9.58 -20.70
C SER A 486 15.83 -9.22 -20.15
N LEU A 487 14.78 -9.88 -20.66
CA LEU A 487 13.39 -9.67 -20.22
C LEU A 487 13.21 -10.03 -18.74
N ILE A 488 13.72 -11.18 -18.30
CA ILE A 488 13.66 -11.62 -16.90
C ILE A 488 14.44 -10.64 -15.98
N SER A 489 15.63 -10.19 -16.42
CA SER A 489 16.44 -9.23 -15.65
C SER A 489 15.70 -7.92 -15.46
N LEU A 490 15.16 -7.34 -16.54
CA LEU A 490 14.39 -6.08 -16.46
C LEU A 490 13.14 -6.23 -15.58
N TYR A 491 12.37 -7.30 -15.79
CA TYR A 491 11.17 -7.56 -14.99
C TYR A 491 11.48 -7.66 -13.49
N ARG A 492 12.53 -8.41 -13.12
CA ARG A 492 12.95 -8.51 -11.71
C ARG A 492 13.37 -7.15 -11.14
N SER A 493 14.12 -6.35 -11.91
CA SER A 493 14.50 -5.01 -11.50
C SER A 493 13.31 -4.07 -11.34
N CYS A 494 12.30 -4.15 -12.23
CA CYS A 494 11.05 -3.41 -12.07
C CYS A 494 10.36 -3.77 -10.75
N ARG A 495 10.24 -5.08 -10.45
CA ARG A 495 9.62 -5.56 -9.20
C ARG A 495 10.38 -5.10 -7.96
N GLN A 496 11.72 -5.16 -7.96
CA GLN A 496 12.57 -4.71 -6.86
C GLN A 496 12.43 -3.21 -6.58
N ASN A 497 12.25 -2.41 -7.64
CA ASN A 497 12.11 -0.96 -7.54
C ASN A 497 10.65 -0.49 -7.41
N ASN A 498 9.68 -1.42 -7.33
CA ASN A 498 8.24 -1.12 -7.31
C ASN A 498 7.79 -0.27 -8.50
N LEU A 499 8.33 -0.56 -9.70
CA LEU A 499 7.95 0.06 -10.97
C LEU A 499 7.02 -0.89 -11.74
N GLU A 500 6.00 -0.33 -12.38
CA GLU A 500 5.15 -1.07 -13.32
C GLU A 500 5.91 -1.33 -14.63
N PHE A 501 5.58 -2.44 -15.28
CA PHE A 501 6.24 -2.91 -16.48
C PHE A 501 5.25 -3.03 -17.64
N LEU A 502 5.50 -2.28 -18.72
CA LEU A 502 4.80 -2.37 -20.00
C LEU A 502 5.65 -3.15 -20.99
N LEU A 503 5.17 -4.28 -21.47
CA LEU A 503 5.82 -5.07 -22.50
C LEU A 503 5.14 -4.90 -23.85
N GLU A 504 5.88 -4.36 -24.80
CA GLU A 504 5.47 -4.27 -26.21
C GLU A 504 6.13 -5.40 -26.99
N ILE A 505 5.33 -6.24 -27.64
CA ILE A 505 5.79 -7.34 -28.49
C ILE A 505 5.53 -7.00 -29.94
N ILE A 506 6.57 -7.18 -30.77
CA ILE A 506 6.49 -7.17 -32.21
C ILE A 506 7.01 -8.52 -32.70
N THR A 507 6.17 -9.30 -33.36
CA THR A 507 6.47 -10.68 -33.72
C THR A 507 7.28 -10.80 -35.00
N SER A 508 7.13 -9.92 -35.97
CA SER A 508 8.01 -9.84 -37.16
C SER A 508 7.76 -8.61 -38.02
N LYS A 509 8.82 -8.12 -38.67
CA LYS A 509 8.70 -7.11 -39.74
C LYS A 509 8.49 -7.72 -41.13
N GLU A 510 8.75 -9.01 -41.29
CA GLU A 510 8.82 -9.68 -42.60
C GLU A 510 7.70 -10.69 -42.89
N CYS A 511 6.90 -11.01 -41.86
CA CYS A 511 5.74 -11.89 -41.99
C CYS A 511 4.57 -11.25 -41.24
N GLU A 512 3.39 -11.20 -41.83
CA GLU A 512 2.18 -10.89 -41.09
C GLU A 512 2.05 -11.91 -39.95
N ALA A 513 2.17 -11.45 -38.71
CA ALA A 513 1.99 -12.29 -37.54
C ALA A 513 0.54 -12.73 -37.49
N ASN A 514 0.33 -14.02 -37.34
CA ASN A 514 -1.00 -14.54 -37.09
C ASN A 514 -1.29 -14.49 -35.57
N ASP A 515 -2.55 -14.60 -35.21
CA ASP A 515 -3.02 -14.56 -33.82
C ASP A 515 -2.36 -15.62 -32.95
N GLU A 516 -2.06 -16.78 -33.51
CA GLU A 516 -1.44 -17.92 -32.82
C GLU A 516 0.02 -17.63 -32.46
N ASP A 517 0.78 -16.92 -33.29
CA ASP A 517 2.15 -16.54 -33.01
C ASP A 517 2.22 -15.62 -31.81
N ILE A 518 1.34 -14.61 -31.72
CA ILE A 518 1.29 -13.69 -30.58
C ILE A 518 0.87 -14.43 -29.30
N LEU A 519 -0.13 -15.31 -29.39
CA LEU A 519 -0.57 -16.10 -28.25
C LEU A 519 0.54 -17.02 -27.74
N ASN A 520 1.29 -17.65 -28.63
CA ASN A 520 2.43 -18.51 -28.29
C ASN A 520 3.55 -17.70 -27.60
N VAL A 521 3.85 -16.49 -28.06
CA VAL A 521 4.83 -15.59 -27.43
C VAL A 521 4.36 -15.18 -26.04
N VAL A 522 3.10 -14.76 -25.88
CA VAL A 522 2.53 -14.38 -24.57
C VAL A 522 2.59 -15.56 -23.59
N ASN A 523 2.20 -16.76 -24.02
CA ASN A 523 2.27 -17.97 -23.21
C ASN A 523 3.71 -18.31 -22.79
N ASN A 524 4.68 -18.16 -23.70
CA ASN A 524 6.09 -18.38 -23.38
C ASN A 524 6.60 -17.38 -22.33
N ILE A 525 6.22 -16.09 -22.44
CA ILE A 525 6.58 -15.06 -21.48
C ILE A 525 6.03 -15.38 -20.10
N TYR A 526 4.78 -15.84 -19.99
CA TYR A 526 4.20 -16.31 -18.72
C TYR A 526 4.93 -17.56 -18.20
N ARG A 527 5.31 -18.49 -19.08
CA ARG A 527 6.04 -19.73 -18.71
C ARG A 527 7.41 -19.43 -18.11
N ILE A 528 8.14 -18.44 -18.61
CA ILE A 528 9.43 -18.02 -18.04
C ILE A 528 9.29 -17.17 -16.77
N GLY A 529 8.06 -16.97 -16.28
CA GLY A 529 7.76 -16.28 -15.01
C GLY A 529 7.65 -14.77 -15.10
N VAL A 530 7.66 -14.19 -16.29
CA VAL A 530 7.45 -12.75 -16.51
C VAL A 530 5.97 -12.45 -16.60
N ARG A 531 5.51 -11.49 -15.79
CA ARG A 531 4.10 -11.05 -15.72
C ARG A 531 4.04 -9.54 -15.87
N PRO A 532 3.97 -9.02 -17.10
CA PRO A 532 3.88 -7.57 -17.32
C PRO A 532 2.62 -7.01 -16.69
N ASP A 533 2.70 -5.76 -16.27
CA ASP A 533 1.56 -5.01 -15.75
C ASP A 533 0.67 -4.50 -16.88
N TRP A 534 1.30 -4.25 -18.01
CA TRP A 534 0.69 -3.73 -19.21
C TRP A 534 1.24 -4.46 -20.42
N TRP A 535 0.35 -4.76 -21.37
CA TRP A 535 0.72 -5.28 -22.66
C TRP A 535 0.46 -4.22 -23.73
N LYS A 536 1.38 -4.10 -24.67
CA LYS A 536 1.15 -3.40 -25.93
C LYS A 536 1.37 -4.42 -27.03
N LEU A 537 0.30 -4.81 -27.69
CA LEU A 537 0.28 -5.84 -28.73
C LEU A 537 -0.11 -5.22 -30.05
N GLU A 538 0.33 -5.86 -31.15
CA GLU A 538 -0.13 -5.51 -32.49
C GLU A 538 -1.64 -5.75 -32.60
N PRO A 539 -2.38 -4.91 -33.32
CA PRO A 539 -3.82 -5.09 -33.50
C PRO A 539 -4.08 -6.37 -34.27
N LEU A 540 -4.86 -7.27 -33.68
CA LEU A 540 -5.28 -8.54 -34.28
C LEU A 540 -6.75 -8.49 -34.61
N LEU A 541 -7.15 -9.10 -35.72
CA LEU A 541 -8.56 -9.20 -36.17
C LEU A 541 -9.42 -10.03 -35.20
N SER A 542 -8.80 -10.92 -34.41
CA SER A 542 -9.48 -11.89 -33.54
C SER A 542 -9.34 -11.60 -32.03
N LEU A 543 -8.90 -10.44 -31.61
CA LEU A 543 -8.83 -10.05 -30.18
C LEU A 543 -10.15 -10.20 -29.39
N ILE A 544 -11.27 -10.45 -30.08
CA ILE A 544 -12.58 -10.78 -29.52
C ILE A 544 -12.60 -12.15 -28.79
N HIS A 545 -11.58 -13.00 -28.96
CA HIS A 545 -11.54 -14.38 -28.47
C HIS A 545 -10.47 -14.64 -27.40
N ILE A 546 -9.78 -13.64 -26.89
CA ILE A 546 -8.96 -13.82 -25.69
C ILE A 546 -9.91 -13.94 -24.51
N SER A 547 -10.38 -15.18 -24.28
CA SER A 547 -11.05 -15.54 -23.04
C SER A 547 -10.07 -15.31 -21.89
N GLU A 548 -10.46 -14.45 -20.95
CA GLU A 548 -9.67 -14.01 -19.83
C GLU A 548 -8.92 -15.14 -19.11
N PRO A 549 -7.58 -15.11 -19.05
CA PRO A 549 -6.90 -15.69 -17.92
C PRO A 549 -6.94 -14.62 -16.83
N THR A 550 -7.83 -14.80 -15.84
CA THR A 550 -7.81 -14.12 -14.56
C THR A 550 -7.34 -12.65 -14.59
N ARG A 551 -8.30 -11.72 -14.77
CA ARG A 551 -8.25 -10.28 -14.45
C ARG A 551 -6.85 -9.62 -14.44
N GLN A 552 -6.19 -9.55 -15.57
CA GLN A 552 -5.18 -8.55 -15.85
C GLN A 552 -5.70 -7.70 -17.01
N GLU A 553 -6.33 -6.60 -16.64
CA GLU A 553 -6.75 -5.60 -17.60
C GLU A 553 -5.52 -4.83 -18.07
N ALA A 554 -5.10 -5.05 -19.30
CA ALA A 554 -4.42 -3.99 -20.04
C ALA A 554 -4.36 -4.33 -21.51
N ILE A 555 -5.18 -3.69 -22.27
CA ILE A 555 -5.05 -3.67 -23.72
C ILE A 555 -4.86 -2.22 -24.14
N SER A 556 -3.72 -1.89 -24.72
CA SER A 556 -3.53 -0.61 -25.37
C SER A 556 -3.58 -0.82 -26.88
N TYR A 557 -4.48 -0.11 -27.54
CA TYR A 557 -4.44 0.05 -28.98
C TYR A 557 -3.69 1.32 -29.32
N ALA A 558 -2.62 1.19 -30.09
CA ALA A 558 -2.02 2.34 -30.75
C ALA A 558 -2.60 2.42 -32.16
N VAL A 559 -3.25 3.52 -32.49
CA VAL A 559 -3.55 3.95 -33.85
C VAL A 559 -2.44 4.87 -34.32
#